data_1be9279728cd2d4829d4db82f2da8167
#
_entry.id   1be9279728cd2d4829d4db82f2da8167
#
_cell.length_a   1.000
_cell.length_b   1.000
_cell.length_c   1.000
_cell.angle_alpha   90.00
_cell.angle_beta   90.00
_cell.angle_gamma   90.00
#
_symmetry.space_group_name_H-M   'P 1'
#
loop_
_entity.id
_entity.type
_entity.pdbx_description
1 polymer ?
#
loop_
_entity_poly.entity_id
_entity_poly.type
_entity_poly.pdbx_seq_one_letter_code
_entity_poly.pdbx_strand_id
1 'polypeptide(L)'
;EFDSKAYYGCQRIYYVMKKGKIKKQSQSHSAYGQFLIDVQQKFAGILEKTCGMEAGAFEAIVLGDKTNLDPELKMRYQMAGIIHILAISGLHISLLGMGLYNLLKKIGLGIWPAGLLALVIMLQYGMMTGGSVSTMRAVCMFLLSVGAKIAGRIYDMPTGMAAAAILILMENPAYLLDGGFLLSFGSVIGIGCVWPLVQEGMDVLNRKKRSEVNEKGKIRDKLLMSFLASGVVQLTTLPIVLWFYGEVSVMGIFLNLLVLPTVGIVLGSGTAGALLGLVTVRGAFLAVVPGRIILRG
;
A
#
# COMPACT_ATOMS: atom_id res chain seq x y z
N GLU A 1 -24.32 6.50 10.89
CA GLU A 1 -23.70 7.53 11.77
C GLU A 1 -22.31 7.07 12.15
N PHE A 2 -21.27 7.88 11.93
CA PHE A 2 -19.86 7.52 12.20
C PHE A 2 -19.63 7.36 13.71
N ASP A 3 -19.27 6.16 14.16
CA ASP A 3 -18.92 5.91 15.57
C ASP A 3 -17.51 6.41 15.89
N SER A 4 -17.44 7.69 16.27
CA SER A 4 -16.20 8.35 16.65
C SER A 4 -15.53 7.71 17.88
N LYS A 5 -16.32 7.12 18.79
CA LYS A 5 -15.80 6.47 20.01
C LYS A 5 -15.05 5.17 19.66
N ALA A 6 -15.62 4.34 18.81
CA ALA A 6 -14.97 3.13 18.32
C ALA A 6 -13.70 3.48 17.52
N TYR A 7 -13.78 4.47 16.60
CA TYR A 7 -12.66 4.92 15.80
C TYR A 7 -11.47 5.42 16.64
N TYR A 8 -11.71 6.33 17.60
CA TYR A 8 -10.66 6.83 18.47
C TYR A 8 -10.17 5.76 19.47
N GLY A 9 -11.06 4.86 19.91
CA GLY A 9 -10.68 3.72 20.77
C GLY A 9 -9.70 2.77 20.08
N CYS A 10 -9.88 2.49 18.79
CA CYS A 10 -8.92 1.71 17.98
C CYS A 10 -7.54 2.37 17.93
N GLN A 11 -7.49 3.69 17.91
CA GLN A 11 -6.23 4.45 17.93
C GLN A 11 -5.66 4.68 19.32
N ARG A 12 -6.25 4.09 20.37
CA ARG A 12 -5.89 4.29 21.78
C ARG A 12 -6.02 5.76 22.22
N ILE A 13 -6.88 6.54 21.57
CA ILE A 13 -7.20 7.91 21.95
C ILE A 13 -8.47 7.89 22.80
N TYR A 14 -8.33 8.03 24.08
CA TYR A 14 -9.46 7.95 25.04
C TYR A 14 -10.05 9.32 25.38
N TYR A 15 -9.30 10.39 25.18
CA TYR A 15 -9.72 11.74 25.51
C TYR A 15 -9.31 12.73 24.40
N VAL A 16 -10.24 13.59 24.02
CA VAL A 16 -10.02 14.70 23.09
C VAL A 16 -10.20 16.01 23.84
N MET A 17 -9.14 16.76 24.03
CA MET A 17 -9.20 18.08 24.68
C MET A 17 -9.49 19.17 23.65
N LYS A 18 -10.61 19.86 23.80
CA LYS A 18 -10.97 21.04 22.99
C LYS A 18 -10.50 22.31 23.73
N LYS A 19 -9.81 23.19 23.01
CA LYS A 19 -9.31 24.49 23.54
C LYS A 19 -8.32 24.38 24.72
N GLY A 20 -7.55 23.29 24.82
CA GLY A 20 -6.51 23.14 25.82
C GLY A 20 -5.31 24.05 25.55
N LYS A 21 -4.70 24.63 26.60
CA LYS A 21 -3.40 25.31 26.52
C LYS A 21 -2.32 24.37 27.01
N ILE A 22 -1.29 24.13 26.20
CA ILE A 22 -0.12 23.34 26.62
C ILE A 22 0.67 24.17 27.63
N LYS A 23 0.70 23.73 28.89
CA LYS A 23 1.47 24.38 29.98
C LYS A 23 2.90 23.87 30.06
N LYS A 24 3.11 22.58 29.74
CA LYS A 24 4.44 21.94 29.82
C LYS A 24 4.49 20.80 28.82
N GLN A 25 5.55 20.71 28.05
CA GLN A 25 5.82 19.63 27.13
C GLN A 25 7.10 18.93 27.57
N SER A 26 7.06 17.58 27.66
CA SER A 26 8.26 16.80 27.89
C SER A 26 9.14 16.82 26.62
N GLN A 27 10.44 17.03 26.81
CA GLN A 27 11.43 16.98 25.73
C GLN A 27 11.99 15.53 25.54
N SER A 28 11.46 14.56 26.30
CA SER A 28 11.89 13.17 26.15
C SER A 28 11.33 12.59 24.88
N HIS A 29 12.17 12.50 23.84
CA HIS A 29 11.87 11.88 22.56
C HIS A 29 12.65 10.58 22.45
N SER A 30 12.04 9.57 21.81
CA SER A 30 12.79 8.38 21.39
C SER A 30 13.78 8.82 20.30
N ALA A 31 15.10 8.68 20.56
CA ALA A 31 16.13 9.02 19.58
C ALA A 31 15.91 8.27 18.25
N TYR A 32 15.43 7.05 18.33
CA TYR A 32 15.09 6.25 17.16
C TYR A 32 13.87 6.82 16.39
N GLY A 33 12.80 7.20 17.11
CA GLY A 33 11.64 7.84 16.47
C GLY A 33 12.02 9.16 15.78
N GLN A 34 12.87 9.97 16.44
CA GLN A 34 13.37 11.21 15.85
C GLN A 34 14.19 10.94 14.58
N PHE A 35 15.06 9.93 14.59
CA PHE A 35 15.83 9.53 13.41
C PHE A 35 14.91 9.16 12.22
N LEU A 36 13.82 8.41 12.45
CA LEU A 36 12.88 8.05 11.38
C LEU A 36 12.16 9.28 10.82
N ILE A 37 11.76 10.23 11.67
CA ILE A 37 11.16 11.50 11.26
C ILE A 37 12.14 12.32 10.44
N ASP A 38 13.40 12.43 10.87
CA ASP A 38 14.43 13.18 10.16
C ASP A 38 14.71 12.58 8.77
N VAL A 39 14.71 11.25 8.65
CA VAL A 39 14.83 10.54 7.37
C VAL A 39 13.63 10.84 6.46
N GLN A 40 12.41 10.76 7.01
CA GLN A 40 11.18 11.06 6.27
C GLN A 40 11.19 12.50 5.76
N GLN A 41 11.53 13.47 6.61
CA GLN A 41 11.61 14.89 6.25
C GLN A 41 12.68 15.15 5.19
N LYS A 42 13.83 14.47 5.27
CA LYS A 42 14.87 14.56 4.24
C LYS A 42 14.38 14.11 2.88
N PHE A 43 13.67 12.96 2.82
CA PHE A 43 13.09 12.48 1.58
C PHE A 43 11.97 13.40 1.08
N ALA A 44 11.10 13.91 1.95
CA ALA A 44 10.08 14.89 1.60
C ALA A 44 10.71 16.15 0.98
N GLY A 45 11.74 16.73 1.59
CA GLY A 45 12.44 17.89 1.03
C GLY A 45 13.13 17.64 -0.32
N ILE A 46 13.55 16.39 -0.60
CA ILE A 46 14.07 16.02 -1.93
C ILE A 46 12.91 15.96 -2.94
N LEU A 47 11.80 15.33 -2.59
CA LEU A 47 10.62 15.24 -3.46
C LEU A 47 10.02 16.62 -3.73
N GLU A 48 9.94 17.49 -2.75
CA GLU A 48 9.49 18.88 -2.91
C GLU A 48 10.33 19.65 -3.93
N LYS A 49 11.66 19.54 -3.85
CA LYS A 49 12.58 20.19 -4.79
C LYS A 49 12.53 19.64 -6.21
N THR A 50 12.16 18.34 -6.38
CA THR A 50 12.23 17.65 -7.67
C THR A 50 10.88 17.49 -8.34
N CYS A 51 9.78 17.40 -7.57
CA CYS A 51 8.44 17.17 -8.09
C CYS A 51 7.60 18.45 -8.26
N GLY A 52 7.95 19.53 -7.56
CA GLY A 52 7.20 20.80 -7.65
C GLY A 52 5.76 20.65 -7.15
N MET A 53 4.76 21.00 -7.97
CA MET A 53 3.33 20.93 -7.58
C MET A 53 2.85 19.54 -7.26
N GLU A 54 3.44 18.49 -7.81
CA GLU A 54 3.07 17.09 -7.56
C GLU A 54 3.73 16.50 -6.29
N ALA A 55 4.57 17.28 -5.59
CA ALA A 55 5.33 16.81 -4.42
C ALA A 55 4.43 16.23 -3.33
N GLY A 56 3.32 16.91 -2.99
CA GLY A 56 2.40 16.43 -1.97
C GLY A 56 1.76 15.06 -2.32
N ALA A 57 1.49 14.79 -3.60
CA ALA A 57 1.01 13.49 -4.05
C ALA A 57 2.10 12.41 -3.94
N PHE A 58 3.36 12.74 -4.31
CA PHE A 58 4.49 11.82 -4.13
C PHE A 58 4.76 11.53 -2.66
N GLU A 59 4.74 12.55 -1.78
CA GLU A 59 4.90 12.39 -0.34
C GLU A 59 3.82 11.47 0.25
N ALA A 60 2.56 11.66 -0.14
CA ALA A 60 1.47 10.80 0.30
C ALA A 60 1.66 9.34 -0.17
N ILE A 61 2.05 9.12 -1.43
CA ILE A 61 2.20 7.78 -2.01
C ILE A 61 3.48 7.09 -1.53
N VAL A 62 4.62 7.82 -1.46
CA VAL A 62 5.94 7.23 -1.16
C VAL A 62 6.23 7.22 0.33
N LEU A 63 5.92 8.30 1.05
CA LEU A 63 6.26 8.48 2.47
C LEU A 63 5.07 8.32 3.42
N GLY A 64 3.84 8.20 2.90
CA GLY A 64 2.62 8.16 3.70
C GLY A 64 2.24 9.50 4.31
N ASP A 65 2.98 10.57 4.02
CA ASP A 65 2.73 11.90 4.55
C ASP A 65 1.72 12.65 3.68
N LYS A 66 0.59 12.99 4.27
CA LYS A 66 -0.53 13.70 3.62
C LYS A 66 -0.61 15.17 4.00
N THR A 67 0.38 15.67 4.73
CA THR A 67 0.35 17.03 5.29
C THR A 67 0.33 18.08 4.18
N ASN A 68 1.12 17.88 3.13
CA ASN A 68 1.26 18.79 2.00
C ASN A 68 0.35 18.42 0.80
N LEU A 69 -0.61 17.49 1.01
CA LEU A 69 -1.51 17.08 -0.04
C LEU A 69 -2.59 18.15 -0.27
N ASP A 70 -2.75 18.57 -1.52
CA ASP A 70 -3.80 19.50 -1.92
C ASP A 70 -5.20 18.97 -1.53
N PRO A 71 -6.00 19.72 -0.76
CA PRO A 71 -7.34 19.32 -0.36
C PRO A 71 -8.28 19.06 -1.56
N GLU A 72 -8.12 19.79 -2.66
CA GLU A 72 -8.91 19.61 -3.87
C GLU A 72 -8.55 18.27 -4.53
N LEU A 73 -7.28 17.96 -4.66
CA LEU A 73 -6.80 16.67 -5.18
C LEU A 73 -7.29 15.50 -4.31
N LYS A 74 -7.25 15.65 -2.98
CA LYS A 74 -7.77 14.65 -2.06
C LYS A 74 -9.28 14.41 -2.28
N MET A 75 -10.05 15.48 -2.45
CA MET A 75 -11.50 15.38 -2.71
C MET A 75 -11.79 14.71 -4.06
N ARG A 76 -11.05 15.04 -5.11
CA ARG A 76 -11.17 14.39 -6.44
C ARG A 76 -10.91 12.88 -6.34
N TYR A 77 -9.88 12.45 -5.62
CA TYR A 77 -9.56 11.02 -5.42
C TYR A 77 -10.62 10.30 -4.58
N GLN A 78 -11.24 11.00 -3.62
CA GLN A 78 -12.35 10.46 -2.84
C GLN A 78 -13.60 10.26 -3.70
N MET A 79 -14.00 11.26 -4.48
CA MET A 79 -15.14 11.17 -5.41
C MET A 79 -14.93 10.08 -6.48
N ALA A 80 -13.71 9.94 -6.95
CA ALA A 80 -13.32 8.88 -7.90
C ALA A 80 -13.26 7.47 -7.27
N GLY A 81 -13.34 7.34 -5.94
CA GLY A 81 -13.24 6.06 -5.22
C GLY A 81 -11.82 5.47 -5.16
N ILE A 82 -10.81 6.28 -5.46
CA ILE A 82 -9.40 5.85 -5.52
C ILE A 82 -8.54 6.44 -4.39
N ILE A 83 -9.17 7.01 -3.36
CA ILE A 83 -8.45 7.63 -2.22
C ILE A 83 -7.52 6.66 -1.48
N HIS A 84 -7.78 5.36 -1.55
CA HIS A 84 -6.94 4.33 -0.94
C HIS A 84 -5.52 4.26 -1.52
N ILE A 85 -5.28 4.85 -2.70
CA ILE A 85 -3.96 4.95 -3.33
C ILE A 85 -3.02 5.88 -2.56
N LEU A 86 -3.58 6.91 -1.92
CA LEU A 86 -2.86 7.84 -1.07
C LEU A 86 -2.53 7.25 0.32
N ALA A 87 -2.95 6.03 0.59
CA ALA A 87 -2.59 5.29 1.79
C ALA A 87 -1.57 4.21 1.43
N ILE A 88 -0.58 4.01 2.29
CA ILE A 88 0.37 2.92 2.11
C ILE A 88 -0.36 1.60 2.21
N SER A 89 -0.36 0.85 1.13
CA SER A 89 -1.09 -0.39 0.97
C SER A 89 -0.15 -1.60 0.85
N GLY A 90 -0.74 -2.79 0.85
CA GLY A 90 -0.01 -4.02 0.58
C GLY A 90 0.76 -4.02 -0.75
N LEU A 91 0.24 -3.30 -1.76
CA LEU A 91 0.91 -3.13 -3.04
C LEU A 91 2.24 -2.37 -2.88
N HIS A 92 2.27 -1.29 -2.09
CA HIS A 92 3.48 -0.51 -1.82
C HIS A 92 4.56 -1.37 -1.16
N ILE A 93 4.21 -2.09 -0.09
CA ILE A 93 5.13 -2.97 0.63
C ILE A 93 5.61 -4.12 -0.26
N SER A 94 4.73 -4.71 -1.07
CA SER A 94 5.09 -5.81 -1.97
C SER A 94 6.02 -5.33 -3.10
N LEU A 95 5.72 -4.20 -3.74
CA LEU A 95 6.54 -3.66 -4.83
C LEU A 95 7.92 -3.23 -4.32
N LEU A 96 7.97 -2.44 -3.24
CA LEU A 96 9.23 -1.96 -2.68
C LEU A 96 10.04 -3.09 -2.06
N GLY A 97 9.41 -3.91 -1.23
CA GLY A 97 10.08 -4.99 -0.51
C GLY A 97 10.59 -6.09 -1.44
N MET A 98 9.74 -6.56 -2.37
CA MET A 98 10.16 -7.59 -3.32
C MET A 98 11.10 -7.02 -4.39
N GLY A 99 10.90 -5.76 -4.79
CA GLY A 99 11.82 -5.04 -5.68
C GLY A 99 13.21 -4.93 -5.06
N LEU A 100 13.28 -4.50 -3.80
CA LEU A 100 14.53 -4.43 -3.03
C LEU A 100 15.18 -5.81 -2.88
N TYR A 101 14.43 -6.82 -2.45
CA TYR A 101 14.95 -8.19 -2.34
C TYR A 101 15.54 -8.71 -3.65
N ASN A 102 14.84 -8.53 -4.76
CA ASN A 102 15.29 -8.95 -6.07
C ASN A 102 16.51 -8.14 -6.54
N LEU A 103 16.58 -6.85 -6.25
CA LEU A 103 17.74 -6.00 -6.54
C LEU A 103 18.96 -6.48 -5.76
N LEU A 104 18.84 -6.73 -4.45
CA LEU A 104 19.92 -7.25 -3.62
C LEU A 104 20.44 -8.58 -4.13
N LYS A 105 19.54 -9.48 -4.56
CA LYS A 105 19.94 -10.74 -5.21
C LYS A 105 20.69 -10.51 -6.54
N LYS A 106 20.23 -9.55 -7.34
CA LYS A 106 20.83 -9.24 -8.65
C LYS A 106 22.25 -8.68 -8.52
N ILE A 107 22.54 -7.95 -7.45
CA ILE A 107 23.91 -7.46 -7.16
C ILE A 107 24.81 -8.51 -6.47
N GLY A 108 24.34 -9.76 -6.36
CA GLY A 108 25.15 -10.89 -5.92
C GLY A 108 24.98 -11.29 -4.45
N LEU A 109 24.09 -10.67 -3.69
CA LEU A 109 23.81 -11.12 -2.32
C LEU A 109 23.10 -12.48 -2.34
N GLY A 110 23.51 -13.36 -1.43
CA GLY A 110 22.83 -14.64 -1.20
C GLY A 110 21.39 -14.45 -0.70
N ILE A 111 20.60 -15.53 -0.72
CA ILE A 111 19.18 -15.51 -0.33
C ILE A 111 19.01 -14.99 1.11
N TRP A 112 19.86 -15.46 2.04
CA TRP A 112 19.80 -15.09 3.45
C TRP A 112 20.09 -13.61 3.71
N PRO A 113 21.27 -13.05 3.31
CA PRO A 113 21.56 -11.65 3.58
C PRO A 113 20.65 -10.70 2.81
N ALA A 114 20.26 -11.02 1.57
CA ALA A 114 19.30 -10.22 0.82
C ALA A 114 17.93 -10.20 1.49
N GLY A 115 17.47 -11.35 1.99
CA GLY A 115 16.20 -11.46 2.72
C GLY A 115 16.22 -10.67 4.03
N LEU A 116 17.23 -10.87 4.85
CA LEU A 116 17.35 -10.19 6.15
C LEU A 116 17.42 -8.66 5.98
N LEU A 117 18.24 -8.19 5.03
CA LEU A 117 18.36 -6.75 4.75
C LEU A 117 17.04 -6.16 4.24
N ALA A 118 16.36 -6.84 3.32
CA ALA A 118 15.04 -6.41 2.85
C ALA A 118 14.00 -6.36 3.98
N LEU A 119 14.01 -7.34 4.89
CA LEU A 119 13.11 -7.37 6.06
C LEU A 119 13.36 -6.18 6.99
N VAL A 120 14.62 -5.91 7.34
CA VAL A 120 14.98 -4.78 8.22
C VAL A 120 14.55 -3.46 7.57
N ILE A 121 14.86 -3.24 6.30
CA ILE A 121 14.50 -2.00 5.60
C ILE A 121 12.97 -1.82 5.52
N MET A 122 12.21 -2.89 5.24
CA MET A 122 10.75 -2.80 5.15
C MET A 122 10.08 -2.59 6.51
N LEU A 123 10.65 -3.13 7.59
CA LEU A 123 10.20 -2.80 8.97
C LEU A 123 10.42 -1.31 9.27
N GLN A 124 11.61 -0.79 8.96
CA GLN A 124 11.92 0.65 9.14
C GLN A 124 10.96 1.52 8.33
N TYR A 125 10.73 1.15 7.06
CA TYR A 125 9.80 1.84 6.17
C TYR A 125 8.37 1.83 6.73
N GLY A 126 7.88 0.68 7.20
CA GLY A 126 6.56 0.56 7.82
C GLY A 126 6.39 1.46 9.05
N MET A 127 7.41 1.56 9.90
CA MET A 127 7.41 2.45 11.07
C MET A 127 7.50 3.93 10.67
N MET A 128 8.35 4.28 9.71
CA MET A 128 8.52 5.63 9.19
C MET A 128 7.21 6.18 8.61
N THR A 129 6.42 5.34 7.95
CA THR A 129 5.18 5.72 7.29
C THR A 129 3.95 5.74 8.20
N GLY A 130 4.15 5.74 9.52
CA GLY A 130 3.11 5.87 10.53
C GLY A 130 2.42 4.58 10.96
N GLY A 131 2.89 3.40 10.49
CA GLY A 131 2.45 2.09 11.00
C GLY A 131 0.95 1.84 10.99
N SER A 132 0.23 2.28 9.95
CA SER A 132 -1.21 2.00 9.85
C SER A 132 -1.48 0.49 9.88
N VAL A 133 -2.66 0.07 10.30
CA VAL A 133 -3.05 -1.36 10.39
C VAL A 133 -2.84 -2.07 9.04
N SER A 134 -3.16 -1.40 7.93
CA SER A 134 -2.92 -1.92 6.58
C SER A 134 -1.43 -2.09 6.27
N THR A 135 -0.59 -1.14 6.70
CA THR A 135 0.87 -1.22 6.57
C THR A 135 1.44 -2.35 7.42
N MET A 136 1.02 -2.46 8.70
CA MET A 136 1.45 -3.53 9.60
C MET A 136 1.13 -4.91 9.03
N ARG A 137 -0.11 -5.10 8.53
CA ARG A 137 -0.49 -6.35 7.87
C ARG A 137 0.44 -6.66 6.69
N ALA A 138 0.66 -5.69 5.82
CA ALA A 138 1.47 -5.89 4.63
C ALA A 138 2.94 -6.22 4.97
N VAL A 139 3.51 -5.56 5.98
CA VAL A 139 4.85 -5.86 6.49
C VAL A 139 4.89 -7.27 7.09
N CYS A 140 3.92 -7.67 7.92
CA CYS A 140 3.85 -9.03 8.47
C CYS A 140 3.78 -10.08 7.36
N MET A 141 2.91 -9.90 6.37
CA MET A 141 2.81 -10.83 5.24
C MET A 141 4.09 -10.86 4.40
N PHE A 142 4.76 -9.72 4.21
CA PHE A 142 6.05 -9.65 3.55
C PHE A 142 7.14 -10.40 4.33
N LEU A 143 7.21 -10.22 5.66
CA LEU A 143 8.12 -10.95 6.56
C LEU A 143 7.93 -12.47 6.41
N LEU A 144 6.68 -12.94 6.46
CA LEU A 144 6.35 -14.36 6.31
C LEU A 144 6.71 -14.89 4.92
N SER A 145 6.46 -14.10 3.86
CA SER A 145 6.79 -14.47 2.48
C SER A 145 8.31 -14.62 2.27
N VAL A 146 9.09 -13.66 2.75
CA VAL A 146 10.56 -13.72 2.64
C VAL A 146 11.13 -14.79 3.58
N GLY A 147 10.58 -14.93 4.79
CA GLY A 147 10.95 -15.98 5.73
C GLY A 147 10.72 -17.37 5.16
N ALA A 148 9.58 -17.60 4.50
CA ALA A 148 9.30 -18.86 3.80
C ALA A 148 10.34 -19.14 2.69
N LYS A 149 10.70 -18.12 1.89
CA LYS A 149 11.76 -18.26 0.86
C LYS A 149 13.12 -18.61 1.45
N ILE A 150 13.47 -17.97 2.58
CA ILE A 150 14.72 -18.27 3.31
C ILE A 150 14.70 -19.71 3.84
N ALA A 151 13.56 -20.16 4.36
CA ALA A 151 13.38 -21.52 4.89
C ALA A 151 13.20 -22.58 3.79
N GLY A 152 13.21 -22.22 2.50
CA GLY A 152 12.97 -23.12 1.37
C GLY A 152 11.52 -23.66 1.35
N ARG A 153 10.58 -22.94 1.94
CA ARG A 153 9.16 -23.31 2.03
C ARG A 153 8.32 -22.52 1.03
N ILE A 154 7.19 -23.11 0.64
CA ILE A 154 6.19 -22.42 -0.20
C ILE A 154 5.39 -21.50 0.74
N TYR A 155 5.27 -20.22 0.34
CA TYR A 155 4.44 -19.25 1.04
C TYR A 155 2.98 -19.44 0.60
N ASP A 156 2.10 -19.71 1.56
CA ASP A 156 0.66 -19.74 1.37
C ASP A 156 0.03 -18.41 1.84
N MET A 157 -0.66 -17.73 0.94
CA MET A 157 -1.20 -16.40 1.18
C MET A 157 -2.30 -16.39 2.27
N PRO A 158 -3.28 -17.28 2.29
CA PRO A 158 -4.28 -17.37 3.37
C PRO A 158 -3.67 -17.63 4.74
N THR A 159 -2.69 -18.53 4.83
CA THR A 159 -1.98 -18.79 6.09
C THR A 159 -1.20 -17.58 6.57
N GLY A 160 -0.51 -16.90 5.65
CA GLY A 160 0.19 -15.65 5.97
C GLY A 160 -0.75 -14.54 6.43
N MET A 161 -1.92 -14.46 5.83
CA MET A 161 -2.98 -13.51 6.23
C MET A 161 -3.52 -13.83 7.62
N ALA A 162 -3.82 -15.09 7.91
CA ALA A 162 -4.31 -15.52 9.23
C ALA A 162 -3.28 -15.23 10.33
N ALA A 163 -2.00 -15.52 10.08
CA ALA A 163 -0.92 -15.21 11.02
C ALA A 163 -0.78 -13.70 11.25
N ALA A 164 -0.85 -12.88 10.21
CA ALA A 164 -0.84 -11.43 10.33
C ALA A 164 -2.04 -10.91 11.13
N ALA A 165 -3.25 -11.45 10.91
CA ALA A 165 -4.45 -11.11 11.67
C ALA A 165 -4.28 -11.40 13.16
N ILE A 166 -3.78 -12.58 13.51
CA ILE A 166 -3.52 -12.97 14.90
C ILE A 166 -2.56 -11.99 15.56
N LEU A 167 -1.42 -11.70 14.93
CA LEU A 167 -0.41 -10.78 15.46
C LEU A 167 -0.96 -9.38 15.72
N ILE A 168 -1.73 -8.83 14.77
CA ILE A 168 -2.32 -7.49 14.88
C ILE A 168 -3.41 -7.45 15.96
N LEU A 169 -4.26 -8.48 16.03
CA LEU A 169 -5.33 -8.54 17.03
C LEU A 169 -4.81 -8.86 18.44
N MET A 170 -3.67 -9.54 18.56
CA MET A 170 -2.98 -9.70 19.85
C MET A 170 -2.46 -8.37 20.39
N GLU A 171 -2.05 -7.45 19.52
CA GLU A 171 -1.62 -6.11 19.93
C GLU A 171 -2.82 -5.26 20.40
N ASN A 172 -3.91 -5.26 19.60
CA ASN A 172 -5.13 -4.53 19.93
C ASN A 172 -6.36 -5.20 19.31
N PRO A 173 -7.18 -5.92 20.13
CA PRO A 173 -8.40 -6.56 19.63
C PRO A 173 -9.43 -5.58 19.01
N ALA A 174 -9.40 -4.30 19.42
CA ALA A 174 -10.30 -3.28 18.89
C ALA A 174 -10.11 -3.01 17.38
N TYR A 175 -8.96 -3.39 16.81
CA TYR A 175 -8.75 -3.30 15.35
C TYR A 175 -9.76 -4.11 14.54
N LEU A 176 -10.43 -5.12 15.13
CA LEU A 176 -11.51 -5.84 14.47
C LEU A 176 -12.69 -4.92 14.07
N LEU A 177 -12.86 -3.79 14.76
CA LEU A 177 -13.88 -2.78 14.46
C LEU A 177 -13.33 -1.62 13.59
N ASP A 178 -12.05 -1.67 13.21
CA ASP A 178 -11.43 -0.66 12.37
C ASP A 178 -11.73 -0.91 10.88
N GLY A 179 -12.27 0.10 10.20
CA GLY A 179 -12.59 0.01 8.77
C GLY A 179 -11.37 -0.28 7.90
N GLY A 180 -10.20 0.24 8.26
CA GLY A 180 -8.94 -0.02 7.56
C GLY A 180 -8.49 -1.47 7.70
N PHE A 181 -8.67 -2.08 8.89
CA PHE A 181 -8.44 -3.51 9.11
C PHE A 181 -9.36 -4.34 8.22
N LEU A 182 -10.67 -4.13 8.33
CA LEU A 182 -11.67 -4.93 7.60
C LEU A 182 -11.52 -4.80 6.08
N LEU A 183 -11.33 -3.60 5.55
CA LEU A 183 -11.12 -3.38 4.11
C LEU A 183 -9.82 -4.04 3.62
N SER A 184 -8.77 -3.95 4.42
CA SER A 184 -7.47 -4.50 4.08
C SER A 184 -7.50 -6.03 4.05
N PHE A 185 -8.11 -6.68 5.06
CA PHE A 185 -8.27 -8.14 5.10
C PHE A 185 -9.32 -8.63 4.09
N GLY A 186 -10.45 -7.90 3.93
CA GLY A 186 -11.48 -8.20 2.95
C GLY A 186 -10.94 -8.22 1.52
N SER A 187 -10.09 -7.27 1.14
CA SER A 187 -9.45 -7.24 -0.18
C SER A 187 -8.52 -8.44 -0.40
N VAL A 188 -7.76 -8.86 0.63
CA VAL A 188 -6.88 -10.04 0.54
C VAL A 188 -7.69 -11.33 0.47
N ILE A 189 -8.81 -11.44 1.20
CA ILE A 189 -9.74 -12.58 1.06
C ILE A 189 -10.30 -12.62 -0.38
N GLY A 190 -10.69 -11.48 -0.93
CA GLY A 190 -11.14 -11.39 -2.31
C GLY A 190 -10.12 -11.94 -3.31
N ILE A 191 -8.86 -11.52 -3.19
CA ILE A 191 -7.78 -11.94 -4.10
C ILE A 191 -7.31 -13.37 -3.79
N GLY A 192 -7.17 -13.74 -2.52
CA GLY A 192 -6.56 -15.00 -2.10
C GLY A 192 -7.49 -16.20 -2.08
N CYS A 193 -8.77 -15.97 -1.80
CA CYS A 193 -9.76 -17.04 -1.65
C CYS A 193 -10.83 -17.03 -2.75
N VAL A 194 -11.41 -15.86 -3.05
CA VAL A 194 -12.54 -15.77 -4.00
C VAL A 194 -12.06 -15.77 -5.45
N TRP A 195 -11.00 -15.01 -5.74
CA TRP A 195 -10.47 -14.91 -7.11
C TRP A 195 -10.03 -16.25 -7.73
N PRO A 196 -9.31 -17.16 -7.04
CA PRO A 196 -8.96 -18.45 -7.58
C PRO A 196 -10.18 -19.28 -8.00
N LEU A 197 -11.26 -19.25 -7.21
CA LEU A 197 -12.51 -19.96 -7.53
C LEU A 197 -13.16 -19.41 -8.81
N VAL A 198 -13.18 -18.10 -8.97
CA VAL A 198 -13.67 -17.44 -10.19
C VAL A 198 -12.81 -17.80 -11.39
N GLN A 199 -11.50 -17.84 -11.21
CA GLN A 199 -10.54 -18.20 -12.27
C GLN A 199 -10.70 -19.65 -12.71
N GLU A 200 -10.83 -20.59 -11.79
CA GLU A 200 -11.10 -21.99 -12.10
C GLU A 200 -12.42 -22.17 -12.87
N GLY A 201 -13.50 -21.49 -12.41
CA GLY A 201 -14.79 -21.51 -13.10
C GLY A 201 -14.69 -21.00 -14.54
N MET A 202 -13.94 -19.92 -14.77
CA MET A 202 -13.71 -19.37 -16.10
C MET A 202 -12.85 -20.27 -16.98
N ASP A 203 -11.82 -20.92 -16.42
CA ASP A 203 -10.97 -21.85 -17.16
C ASP A 203 -11.77 -23.08 -17.63
N VAL A 204 -12.70 -23.56 -16.82
CA VAL A 204 -13.64 -24.64 -17.21
C VAL A 204 -14.53 -24.22 -18.36
N LEU A 205 -15.08 -22.98 -18.32
CA LEU A 205 -15.92 -22.43 -19.37
C LEU A 205 -15.14 -22.19 -20.68
N ASN A 206 -13.90 -21.73 -20.57
CA ASN A 206 -13.04 -21.37 -21.72
C ASN A 206 -12.31 -22.60 -22.33
N ARG A 207 -12.27 -23.75 -21.67
CA ARG A 207 -11.64 -24.96 -22.21
C ARG A 207 -12.18 -25.34 -23.60
N LYS A 208 -13.45 -25.04 -23.89
CA LYS A 208 -14.07 -25.26 -25.22
C LYS A 208 -13.66 -24.24 -26.30
N LYS A 209 -13.10 -23.07 -25.93
CA LYS A 209 -12.77 -22.02 -26.89
C LYS A 209 -11.26 -21.88 -27.18
N ARG A 210 -10.41 -22.68 -26.59
CA ARG A 210 -8.94 -22.49 -26.57
C ARG A 210 -8.19 -22.99 -27.81
N SER A 211 -8.88 -23.40 -28.90
CA SER A 211 -8.24 -23.93 -30.12
C SER A 211 -7.63 -22.85 -31.05
N GLU A 212 -7.93 -21.55 -30.88
CA GLU A 212 -7.37 -20.49 -31.74
C GLU A 212 -7.05 -19.24 -30.92
N VAL A 213 -5.91 -19.21 -30.24
CA VAL A 213 -5.48 -18.01 -29.49
C VAL A 213 -4.44 -17.23 -30.28
N ASN A 214 -4.88 -16.17 -30.95
CA ASN A 214 -4.03 -15.13 -31.55
C ASN A 214 -3.49 -14.21 -30.44
N GLU A 215 -2.30 -13.56 -30.61
CA GLU A 215 -1.68 -12.68 -29.61
C GLU A 215 -2.59 -11.52 -29.13
N LYS A 216 -3.44 -10.99 -30.02
CA LYS A 216 -4.45 -9.98 -29.65
C LYS A 216 -5.51 -10.54 -28.67
N GLY A 217 -5.82 -11.83 -28.75
CA GLY A 217 -6.69 -12.50 -27.80
C GLY A 217 -6.09 -12.58 -26.39
N LYS A 218 -4.78 -12.81 -26.28
CA LYS A 218 -4.09 -12.89 -24.98
C LYS A 218 -4.13 -11.56 -24.18
N ILE A 219 -3.98 -10.42 -24.85
CA ILE A 219 -4.05 -9.09 -24.20
C ILE A 219 -5.47 -8.81 -23.71
N ARG A 220 -6.48 -9.07 -24.54
CA ARG A 220 -7.89 -8.89 -24.18
C ARG A 220 -8.26 -9.77 -22.99
N ASP A 221 -7.85 -11.04 -22.98
CA ASP A 221 -8.13 -11.97 -21.89
C ASP A 221 -7.43 -11.54 -20.60
N LYS A 222 -6.21 -11.02 -20.69
CA LYS A 222 -5.49 -10.47 -19.53
C LYS A 222 -6.18 -9.24 -18.95
N LEU A 223 -6.66 -8.33 -19.80
CA LEU A 223 -7.42 -7.16 -19.36
C LEU A 223 -8.76 -7.56 -18.74
N LEU A 224 -9.47 -8.52 -19.34
CA LEU A 224 -10.72 -9.04 -18.80
C LEU A 224 -10.51 -9.70 -17.42
N MET A 225 -9.46 -10.52 -17.27
CA MET A 225 -9.11 -11.13 -15.99
C MET A 225 -8.77 -10.09 -14.93
N SER A 226 -8.01 -9.05 -15.28
CA SER A 226 -7.69 -7.95 -14.34
C SER A 226 -8.94 -7.17 -13.92
N PHE A 227 -9.87 -6.93 -14.86
CA PHE A 227 -11.15 -6.29 -14.57
C PHE A 227 -12.02 -7.13 -13.64
N LEU A 228 -12.12 -8.43 -13.90
CA LEU A 228 -12.87 -9.36 -13.05
C LEU A 228 -12.25 -9.49 -11.65
N ALA A 229 -10.92 -9.56 -11.56
CA ALA A 229 -10.23 -9.55 -10.26
C ALA A 229 -10.54 -8.28 -9.46
N SER A 230 -10.53 -7.11 -10.10
CA SER A 230 -10.94 -5.85 -9.49
C SER A 230 -12.40 -5.88 -9.02
N GLY A 231 -13.31 -6.44 -9.84
CA GLY A 231 -14.70 -6.65 -9.48
C GLY A 231 -14.89 -7.56 -8.27
N VAL A 232 -14.13 -8.66 -8.19
CA VAL A 232 -14.16 -9.58 -7.03
C VAL A 232 -13.74 -8.85 -5.75
N VAL A 233 -12.65 -8.06 -5.81
CA VAL A 233 -12.22 -7.26 -4.65
C VAL A 233 -13.30 -6.27 -4.24
N GLN A 234 -13.89 -5.56 -5.21
CA GLN A 234 -14.96 -4.61 -4.94
C GLN A 234 -16.18 -5.29 -4.29
N LEU A 235 -16.61 -6.44 -4.80
CA LEU A 235 -17.75 -7.18 -4.25
C LEU A 235 -17.48 -7.71 -2.84
N THR A 236 -16.27 -8.20 -2.56
CA THR A 236 -15.90 -8.69 -1.22
C THR A 236 -15.78 -7.58 -0.20
N THR A 237 -15.37 -6.39 -0.62
CA THR A 237 -15.25 -5.22 0.26
C THR A 237 -16.52 -4.37 0.33
N LEU A 238 -17.47 -4.57 -0.60
CA LEU A 238 -18.71 -3.79 -0.69
C LEU A 238 -19.51 -3.70 0.61
N PRO A 239 -19.79 -4.80 1.35
CA PRO A 239 -20.55 -4.71 2.59
C PRO A 239 -19.81 -3.87 3.65
N ILE A 240 -18.49 -3.92 3.68
CA ILE A 240 -17.66 -3.14 4.61
C ILE A 240 -17.72 -1.65 4.22
N VAL A 241 -17.57 -1.35 2.93
CA VAL A 241 -17.65 0.02 2.41
C VAL A 241 -19.01 0.64 2.71
N LEU A 242 -20.10 -0.08 2.46
CA LEU A 242 -21.46 0.38 2.76
C LEU A 242 -21.67 0.63 4.25
N TRP A 243 -21.13 -0.26 5.10
CA TRP A 243 -21.27 -0.12 6.55
C TRP A 243 -20.52 1.10 7.11
N PHE A 244 -19.30 1.35 6.63
CA PHE A 244 -18.44 2.41 7.18
C PHE A 244 -18.61 3.77 6.49
N TYR A 245 -18.85 3.79 5.20
CA TYR A 245 -18.83 5.03 4.40
C TYR A 245 -20.20 5.39 3.81
N GLY A 246 -21.13 4.44 3.71
CA GLY A 246 -22.47 4.68 3.16
C GLY A 246 -22.52 5.00 1.67
N GLU A 247 -21.36 5.08 1.01
CA GLU A 247 -21.22 5.47 -0.40
C GLU A 247 -20.41 4.44 -1.17
N VAL A 248 -20.79 4.17 -2.41
CA VAL A 248 -20.09 3.26 -3.31
C VAL A 248 -19.77 3.95 -4.61
N SER A 249 -18.49 3.98 -4.98
CA SER A 249 -18.07 4.47 -6.29
C SER A 249 -17.96 3.32 -7.29
N VAL A 250 -18.93 3.20 -8.19
CA VAL A 250 -18.88 2.23 -9.30
C VAL A 250 -17.72 2.53 -10.25
N MET A 251 -17.37 3.83 -10.40
CA MET A 251 -16.23 4.26 -11.20
C MET A 251 -14.90 3.72 -10.68
N GLY A 252 -14.78 3.43 -9.38
CA GLY A 252 -13.58 2.85 -8.77
C GLY A 252 -13.14 1.53 -9.43
N ILE A 253 -14.07 0.71 -9.93
CA ILE A 253 -13.75 -0.56 -10.60
C ILE A 253 -12.95 -0.30 -11.88
N PHE A 254 -13.42 0.65 -12.71
CA PHE A 254 -12.76 1.00 -13.97
C PHE A 254 -11.45 1.74 -13.72
N LEU A 255 -11.44 2.68 -12.79
CA LEU A 255 -10.25 3.45 -12.44
C LEU A 255 -9.16 2.58 -11.83
N ASN A 256 -9.49 1.61 -11.00
CA ASN A 256 -8.49 0.69 -10.43
C ASN A 256 -7.72 -0.09 -11.48
N LEU A 257 -8.37 -0.45 -12.60
CA LEU A 257 -7.69 -1.13 -13.70
C LEU A 257 -6.58 -0.26 -14.32
N LEU A 258 -6.81 1.05 -14.43
CA LEU A 258 -5.84 2.01 -14.95
C LEU A 258 -4.83 2.44 -13.89
N VAL A 259 -5.30 2.65 -12.68
CA VAL A 259 -4.54 3.27 -11.60
C VAL A 259 -3.56 2.28 -10.95
N LEU A 260 -3.91 1.01 -10.77
CA LEU A 260 -3.00 0.02 -10.16
C LEU A 260 -1.63 -0.07 -10.86
N PRO A 261 -1.53 -0.17 -12.21
CA PRO A 261 -0.23 -0.15 -12.86
C PRO A 261 0.48 1.21 -12.77
N THR A 262 -0.27 2.31 -12.81
CA THR A 262 0.32 3.67 -12.74
C THR A 262 0.89 3.99 -11.37
N VAL A 263 0.23 3.57 -10.28
CA VAL A 263 0.76 3.72 -8.92
C VAL A 263 2.12 3.03 -8.76
N GLY A 264 2.31 1.85 -9.36
CA GLY A 264 3.60 1.17 -9.34
C GLY A 264 4.72 2.01 -9.97
N ILE A 265 4.43 2.72 -11.07
CA ILE A 265 5.40 3.62 -11.73
C ILE A 265 5.66 4.86 -10.87
N VAL A 266 4.61 5.48 -10.31
CA VAL A 266 4.74 6.64 -9.41
C VAL A 266 5.57 6.27 -8.18
N LEU A 267 5.26 5.14 -7.54
CA LEU A 267 5.97 4.66 -6.37
C LEU A 267 7.44 4.35 -6.69
N GLY A 268 7.70 3.64 -7.80
CA GLY A 268 9.05 3.30 -8.23
C GLY A 268 9.88 4.53 -8.61
N SER A 269 9.29 5.46 -9.36
CA SER A 269 9.96 6.71 -9.75
C SER A 269 10.19 7.65 -8.55
N GLY A 270 9.22 7.76 -7.64
CA GLY A 270 9.33 8.57 -6.45
C GLY A 270 10.39 8.05 -5.47
N THR A 271 10.41 6.72 -5.22
CA THR A 271 11.44 6.10 -4.38
C THR A 271 12.83 6.17 -5.00
N ALA A 272 12.96 5.93 -6.31
CA ALA A 272 14.22 6.10 -7.02
C ALA A 272 14.69 7.56 -6.97
N GLY A 273 13.77 8.51 -7.15
CA GLY A 273 14.06 9.93 -7.04
C GLY A 273 14.51 10.35 -5.65
N ALA A 274 13.82 9.88 -4.61
CA ALA A 274 14.21 10.14 -3.22
C ALA A 274 15.61 9.59 -2.89
N LEU A 275 15.92 8.37 -3.32
CA LEU A 275 17.23 7.73 -3.10
C LEU A 275 18.35 8.41 -3.91
N LEU A 276 18.13 8.67 -5.20
CA LEU A 276 19.12 9.35 -6.05
C LEU A 276 19.34 10.80 -5.61
N GLY A 277 18.32 11.44 -5.05
CA GLY A 277 18.41 12.80 -4.52
C GLY A 277 19.34 12.95 -3.32
N LEU A 278 19.63 11.87 -2.61
CA LEU A 278 20.68 11.87 -1.58
C LEU A 278 22.09 12.04 -2.17
N VAL A 279 22.30 11.68 -3.43
CA VAL A 279 23.58 11.76 -4.12
C VAL A 279 23.62 12.94 -5.09
N THR A 280 22.60 13.06 -5.95
CA THR A 280 22.53 14.12 -6.97
C THR A 280 21.10 14.58 -7.23
N VAL A 281 20.88 15.90 -7.19
CA VAL A 281 19.56 16.50 -7.50
C VAL A 281 19.16 16.27 -8.97
N ARG A 282 20.14 16.29 -9.90
CA ARG A 282 19.87 16.03 -11.32
C ARG A 282 19.40 14.61 -11.58
N GLY A 283 20.00 13.61 -10.91
CA GLY A 283 19.58 12.21 -10.98
C GLY A 283 18.16 12.01 -10.42
N ALA A 284 17.84 12.66 -9.31
CA ALA A 284 16.51 12.63 -8.72
C ALA A 284 15.46 13.21 -9.68
N PHE A 285 15.74 14.36 -10.29
CA PHE A 285 14.82 14.99 -11.24
C PHE A 285 14.49 14.07 -12.43
N LEU A 286 15.48 13.40 -13.00
CA LEU A 286 15.26 12.45 -14.09
C LEU A 286 14.45 11.22 -13.65
N ALA A 287 14.70 10.72 -12.45
CA ALA A 287 14.01 9.55 -11.93
C ALA A 287 12.51 9.78 -11.66
N VAL A 288 12.12 10.99 -11.24
CA VAL A 288 10.71 11.32 -10.94
C VAL A 288 9.87 11.65 -12.17
N VAL A 289 10.49 11.91 -13.35
CA VAL A 289 9.77 12.31 -14.58
C VAL A 289 8.62 11.36 -14.93
N PRO A 290 8.78 10.02 -14.96
CA PRO A 290 7.68 9.12 -15.33
C PRO A 290 6.47 9.27 -14.40
N GLY A 291 6.70 9.36 -13.10
CA GLY A 291 5.63 9.54 -12.12
C GLY A 291 4.97 10.91 -12.21
N ARG A 292 5.73 11.98 -12.50
CA ARG A 292 5.17 13.32 -12.71
C ARG A 292 4.25 13.39 -13.93
N ILE A 293 4.60 12.74 -15.03
CA ILE A 293 3.75 12.67 -16.22
C ILE A 293 2.41 12.01 -15.88
N ILE A 294 2.44 10.93 -15.10
CA ILE A 294 1.22 10.20 -14.69
C ILE A 294 0.35 11.04 -13.75
N LEU A 295 0.95 11.80 -12.83
CA LEU A 295 0.19 12.60 -11.86
C LEU A 295 -0.38 13.89 -12.46
N ARG A 296 0.12 14.32 -13.62
CA ARG A 296 -0.39 15.49 -14.36
C ARG A 296 -1.54 15.17 -15.32
N GLY A 297 -1.61 13.95 -15.82
CA GLY A 297 -2.63 13.48 -16.77
C GLY A 297 -3.85 12.93 -16.07
#